data_90f68b130a69d2ffa1f3fe9bc010d6f7
#
_entry.id   90f68b130a69d2ffa1f3fe9bc010d6f7
#
_cell.length_a   1.000
_cell.length_b   1.000
_cell.length_c   1.000
_cell.angle_alpha   90.00
_cell.angle_beta   90.00
_cell.angle_gamma   90.00
#
_symmetry.space_group_name_H-M   'P 1'
#
loop_
_entity.id
_entity.type
_entity.pdbx_description
1 polymer ?
#
loop_
_entity_poly.entity_id
_entity_poly.type
_entity_poly.pdbx_seq_one_letter_code
_entity_poly.pdbx_strand_id
1 'polypeptide(L)'
;MGSTYSVKYLSGDDSESKNKKIIEDILTDINQQMSHYIVDSEISLFNSLNDTTWFDISEEFAYVVSSSYKYHSISNGLYDITVMPLVNLWGFGPEDFSNPPNQTAIDSVLSFVGQDLIEIDKDKIRKKDPRVQIDLSSIAKGYAVDKIIEYLNYEDIMVEIGGEVRVKSKNKVWKIGINTPSIENFNNDIEHIVTLGNSSLATSGNYRNFYIDENNFYHHEISPLSGYPIKSNLGSISVLTVTSCMEADGLSTALYMMNINEITNFFNNSDFEGLMIVANKDNSFDKIFSENFPKD
;
A
#
# COMPACT_ATOMS: atom_id res chain seq x y z
N MET A 1 8.05 9.23 2.00
CA MET A 1 7.30 7.99 2.18
C MET A 1 7.09 7.56 3.63
N GLY A 2 7.63 8.30 4.61
CA GLY A 2 7.39 8.04 6.04
C GLY A 2 7.92 6.69 6.55
N SER A 3 8.82 6.02 5.80
CA SER A 3 9.35 4.70 6.10
C SER A 3 10.84 4.62 5.78
N THR A 4 11.49 3.53 6.22
CA THR A 4 12.87 3.21 5.85
C THR A 4 12.93 2.50 4.50
N TYR A 5 14.09 2.54 3.86
CA TYR A 5 14.37 1.73 2.66
C TYR A 5 15.68 0.96 2.80
N SER A 6 15.78 -0.13 2.08
CA SER A 6 16.99 -0.95 1.99
C SER A 6 17.23 -1.40 0.54
N VAL A 7 18.42 -1.13 0.02
CA VAL A 7 18.82 -1.58 -1.31
C VAL A 7 20.10 -2.38 -1.19
N LYS A 8 20.06 -3.62 -1.68
CA LYS A 8 21.22 -4.54 -1.67
C LYS A 8 21.44 -5.06 -3.09
N TYR A 9 22.64 -4.97 -3.60
CA TYR A 9 22.99 -5.45 -4.95
C TYR A 9 24.40 -6.03 -4.98
N LEU A 10 24.65 -6.88 -5.95
CA LEU A 10 25.99 -7.36 -6.26
C LEU A 10 26.58 -6.50 -7.36
N SER A 11 27.67 -5.83 -7.08
CA SER A 11 28.41 -4.95 -7.99
C SER A 11 29.89 -5.30 -7.94
N GLY A 12 30.56 -5.10 -9.08
CA GLY A 12 32.02 -5.23 -9.17
C GLY A 12 32.76 -3.90 -9.08
N ASP A 13 32.05 -2.78 -8.77
CA ASP A 13 32.56 -1.42 -8.76
C ASP A 13 32.16 -0.62 -7.51
N ASP A 14 32.81 0.52 -7.27
CA ASP A 14 32.53 1.45 -6.16
C ASP A 14 31.37 2.42 -6.50
N SER A 15 30.24 1.87 -6.91
CA SER A 15 29.07 2.65 -7.33
C SER A 15 28.13 3.09 -6.20
N GLU A 16 28.39 2.74 -4.95
CA GLU A 16 27.51 2.96 -3.80
C GLU A 16 27.04 4.41 -3.65
N SER A 17 27.96 5.36 -3.57
CA SER A 17 27.62 6.79 -3.40
C SER A 17 26.80 7.35 -4.55
N LYS A 18 27.09 6.92 -5.80
CA LYS A 18 26.35 7.31 -6.98
C LYS A 18 24.94 6.72 -6.96
N ASN A 19 24.83 5.44 -6.65
CA ASN A 19 23.54 4.75 -6.60
C ASN A 19 22.66 5.29 -5.46
N LYS A 20 23.26 5.60 -4.30
CA LYS A 20 22.54 6.24 -3.19
C LYS A 20 21.92 7.56 -3.62
N LYS A 21 22.69 8.43 -4.31
CA LYS A 21 22.14 9.69 -4.82
C LYS A 21 20.99 9.47 -5.79
N ILE A 22 21.11 8.52 -6.72
CA ILE A 22 20.06 8.18 -7.68
C ILE A 22 18.79 7.73 -6.96
N ILE A 23 18.92 6.86 -5.95
CA ILE A 23 17.79 6.38 -5.15
C ILE A 23 17.12 7.56 -4.44
N GLU A 24 17.89 8.44 -3.81
CA GLU A 24 17.36 9.61 -3.10
C GLU A 24 16.67 10.59 -4.05
N ASP A 25 17.19 10.80 -5.26
CA ASP A 25 16.57 11.62 -6.29
C ASP A 25 15.21 11.01 -6.72
N ILE A 26 15.16 9.71 -7.03
CA ILE A 26 13.91 8.98 -7.38
C ILE A 26 12.88 9.08 -6.25
N LEU A 27 13.29 8.84 -5.01
CA LEU A 27 12.39 8.92 -3.86
C LEU A 27 11.89 10.35 -3.62
N THR A 28 12.71 11.36 -3.87
CA THR A 28 12.32 12.77 -3.79
C THR A 28 11.27 13.10 -4.83
N ASP A 29 11.47 12.71 -6.09
CA ASP A 29 10.53 12.96 -7.20
C ASP A 29 9.18 12.28 -6.93
N ILE A 30 9.18 11.00 -6.51
CA ILE A 30 7.94 10.28 -6.19
C ILE A 30 7.23 10.90 -4.98
N ASN A 31 7.95 11.32 -3.96
CA ASN A 31 7.35 12.02 -2.82
C ASN A 31 6.73 13.35 -3.23
N GLN A 32 7.39 14.11 -4.12
CA GLN A 32 6.85 15.37 -4.63
C GLN A 32 5.60 15.17 -5.49
N GLN A 33 5.43 13.99 -6.08
CA GLN A 33 4.20 13.65 -6.81
C GLN A 33 3.11 13.10 -5.89
N MET A 34 3.40 12.13 -5.01
CA MET A 34 2.41 11.25 -4.40
C MET A 34 2.29 11.34 -2.88
N SER A 35 3.06 12.20 -2.20
CA SER A 35 3.01 12.31 -0.74
C SER A 35 2.08 13.41 -0.27
N HIS A 36 0.96 13.05 0.35
CA HIS A 36 0.04 14.00 0.98
C HIS A 36 0.61 14.68 2.26
N TYR A 37 1.80 14.29 2.71
CA TYR A 37 2.54 14.97 3.80
C TYR A 37 3.40 16.14 3.30
N ILE A 38 3.55 16.30 2.00
CA ILE A 38 4.26 17.42 1.38
C ILE A 38 3.22 18.40 0.84
N VAL A 39 3.18 19.60 1.39
CA VAL A 39 2.12 20.59 1.13
C VAL A 39 2.02 21.01 -0.34
N ASP A 40 3.15 21.11 -1.02
CA ASP A 40 3.27 21.49 -2.43
C ASP A 40 3.48 20.31 -3.37
N SER A 41 3.22 19.09 -2.91
CA SER A 41 3.21 17.91 -3.76
C SER A 41 2.03 17.94 -4.73
N GLU A 42 2.17 17.22 -5.85
CA GLU A 42 1.13 17.14 -6.87
C GLU A 42 -0.21 16.64 -6.31
N ILE A 43 -0.18 15.57 -5.48
CA ILE A 43 -1.37 15.05 -4.80
C ILE A 43 -1.98 16.05 -3.83
N SER A 44 -1.16 16.81 -3.06
CA SER A 44 -1.65 17.79 -2.11
C SER A 44 -2.28 19.00 -2.81
N LEU A 45 -1.68 19.44 -3.90
CA LEU A 45 -2.26 20.50 -4.75
C LEU A 45 -3.60 20.05 -5.34
N PHE A 46 -3.67 18.83 -5.90
CA PHE A 46 -4.93 18.26 -6.37
C PHE A 46 -5.97 18.17 -5.26
N ASN A 47 -5.59 17.62 -4.09
CA ASN A 47 -6.50 17.48 -2.95
C ASN A 47 -7.05 18.81 -2.45
N SER A 48 -6.26 19.89 -2.53
CA SER A 48 -6.65 21.25 -2.08
C SER A 48 -7.55 22.00 -3.06
N LEU A 49 -7.75 21.54 -4.29
CA LEU A 49 -8.66 22.17 -5.25
C LEU A 49 -10.09 22.19 -4.70
N ASN A 50 -10.72 23.36 -4.79
CA ASN A 50 -12.11 23.57 -4.39
C ASN A 50 -13.07 23.70 -5.57
N ASP A 51 -12.70 23.11 -6.71
CA ASP A 51 -13.49 23.12 -7.94
C ASP A 51 -13.40 21.77 -8.66
N THR A 52 -14.03 21.68 -9.83
CA THR A 52 -14.09 20.47 -10.66
C THR A 52 -13.36 20.62 -12.00
N THR A 53 -12.45 21.60 -12.09
CA THR A 53 -11.64 21.83 -13.29
C THR A 53 -10.57 20.74 -13.46
N TRP A 54 -10.11 20.59 -14.70
CA TRP A 54 -9.00 19.70 -14.99
C TRP A 54 -7.69 20.24 -14.40
N PHE A 55 -6.95 19.38 -13.74
CA PHE A 55 -5.65 19.63 -13.15
C PHE A 55 -4.59 18.80 -13.91
N ASP A 56 -3.51 19.47 -14.34
CA ASP A 56 -2.41 18.81 -15.06
C ASP A 56 -1.59 17.97 -14.08
N ILE A 57 -1.28 16.73 -14.46
CA ILE A 57 -0.56 15.74 -13.65
C ILE A 57 0.62 15.12 -14.40
N SER A 58 1.61 14.66 -13.65
CA SER A 58 2.74 13.92 -14.22
C SER A 58 2.31 12.56 -14.78
N GLU A 59 3.10 12.02 -15.72
CA GLU A 59 2.86 10.71 -16.34
C GLU A 59 2.87 9.59 -15.28
N GLU A 60 3.79 9.66 -14.33
CA GLU A 60 3.90 8.71 -13.23
C GLU A 60 2.67 8.76 -12.31
N PHE A 61 2.21 9.95 -11.95
CA PHE A 61 1.00 10.12 -11.15
C PHE A 61 -0.23 9.54 -11.87
N ALA A 62 -0.40 9.89 -13.16
CA ALA A 62 -1.47 9.36 -14.00
C ALA A 62 -1.44 7.82 -14.07
N TYR A 63 -0.24 7.23 -14.20
CA TYR A 63 -0.05 5.79 -14.24
C TYR A 63 -0.49 5.11 -12.92
N VAL A 64 -0.07 5.65 -11.77
CA VAL A 64 -0.41 5.09 -10.46
C VAL A 64 -1.91 5.23 -10.18
N VAL A 65 -2.50 6.40 -10.43
CA VAL A 65 -3.97 6.60 -10.30
C VAL A 65 -4.75 5.67 -11.21
N SER A 66 -4.35 5.54 -12.47
CA SER A 66 -5.01 4.63 -13.42
C SER A 66 -4.93 3.16 -12.98
N SER A 67 -3.80 2.76 -12.39
CA SER A 67 -3.60 1.40 -11.89
C SER A 67 -4.53 1.06 -10.72
N SER A 68 -4.94 2.05 -9.92
CA SER A 68 -5.83 1.86 -8.77
C SER A 68 -7.21 1.30 -9.13
N TYR A 69 -7.70 1.60 -10.34
CA TYR A 69 -9.01 1.10 -10.81
C TYR A 69 -9.07 -0.43 -10.91
N LYS A 70 -7.94 -1.07 -11.19
CA LYS A 70 -7.85 -2.55 -11.19
C LYS A 70 -8.13 -3.10 -9.78
N TYR A 71 -7.54 -2.53 -8.75
CA TYR A 71 -7.67 -3.00 -7.37
C TYR A 71 -9.04 -2.66 -6.80
N HIS A 72 -9.59 -1.50 -7.15
CA HIS A 72 -10.97 -1.13 -6.86
C HIS A 72 -11.95 -2.18 -7.42
N SER A 73 -11.78 -2.58 -8.69
CA SER A 73 -12.62 -3.61 -9.32
C SER A 73 -12.48 -4.98 -8.66
N ILE A 74 -11.25 -5.44 -8.37
CA ILE A 74 -10.98 -6.74 -7.74
C ILE A 74 -11.64 -6.82 -6.36
N SER A 75 -11.61 -5.75 -5.58
CA SER A 75 -12.16 -5.69 -4.22
C SER A 75 -13.64 -5.32 -4.15
N ASN A 76 -14.33 -5.22 -5.29
CA ASN A 76 -15.73 -4.76 -5.36
C ASN A 76 -15.93 -3.40 -4.66
N GLY A 77 -14.99 -2.47 -4.84
CA GLY A 77 -15.04 -1.12 -4.29
C GLY A 77 -14.54 -0.99 -2.86
N LEU A 78 -14.02 -2.04 -2.23
CA LEU A 78 -13.43 -1.96 -0.89
C LEU A 78 -12.05 -1.27 -0.90
N TYR A 79 -11.30 -1.37 -1.98
CA TYR A 79 -10.13 -0.55 -2.24
C TYR A 79 -10.58 0.70 -3.02
N ASP A 80 -10.33 1.87 -2.48
CA ASP A 80 -10.72 3.14 -3.11
C ASP A 80 -9.73 4.23 -2.71
N ILE A 81 -9.06 4.82 -3.70
CA ILE A 81 -8.07 5.88 -3.44
C ILE A 81 -8.72 7.20 -3.00
N THR A 82 -10.03 7.36 -3.12
CA THR A 82 -10.74 8.57 -2.65
C THR A 82 -11.02 8.54 -1.14
N VAL A 83 -10.49 7.55 -0.43
CA VAL A 83 -10.71 7.33 1.02
C VAL A 83 -10.06 8.40 1.92
N MET A 84 -9.21 9.28 1.38
CA MET A 84 -8.44 10.28 2.14
C MET A 84 -9.27 11.11 3.14
N PRO A 85 -10.48 11.60 2.82
CA PRO A 85 -11.30 12.31 3.79
C PRO A 85 -11.72 11.46 5.01
N LEU A 86 -11.93 10.16 4.81
CA LEU A 86 -12.19 9.22 5.91
C LEU A 86 -10.92 8.94 6.71
N VAL A 87 -9.76 8.83 6.06
CA VAL A 87 -8.46 8.65 6.72
C VAL A 87 -8.17 9.84 7.64
N ASN A 88 -8.40 11.07 7.17
CA ASN A 88 -8.30 12.28 8.00
C ASN A 88 -9.30 12.27 9.15
N LEU A 89 -10.57 11.96 8.86
CA LEU A 89 -11.65 11.93 9.86
C LEU A 89 -11.36 10.96 11.03
N TRP A 90 -10.70 9.82 10.74
CA TRP A 90 -10.28 8.84 11.74
C TRP A 90 -8.90 9.11 12.36
N GLY A 91 -8.21 10.19 11.98
CA GLY A 91 -6.94 10.59 12.56
C GLY A 91 -5.71 9.83 12.06
N PHE A 92 -5.81 9.18 10.90
CA PHE A 92 -4.69 8.47 10.27
C PHE A 92 -4.00 9.29 9.16
N GLY A 93 -4.56 10.45 8.81
CA GLY A 93 -3.99 11.39 7.85
C GLY A 93 -3.16 12.51 8.51
N PRO A 94 -2.72 13.49 7.72
CA PRO A 94 -1.90 14.61 8.21
C PRO A 94 -2.71 15.69 8.97
N GLU A 95 -4.03 15.62 8.98
CA GLU A 95 -4.89 16.59 9.66
C GLU A 95 -4.96 16.34 11.17
N ASP A 96 -5.26 17.40 11.93
CA ASP A 96 -5.41 17.31 13.39
C ASP A 96 -6.59 16.40 13.77
N PHE A 97 -6.35 15.48 14.69
CA PHE A 97 -7.34 14.53 15.21
C PHE A 97 -7.61 14.76 16.69
N SER A 98 -8.88 14.73 17.10
CA SER A 98 -9.26 14.91 18.50
C SER A 98 -9.99 13.71 19.11
N ASN A 99 -10.94 13.12 18.40
CA ASN A 99 -11.76 12.01 18.89
C ASN A 99 -12.30 11.17 17.73
N PRO A 100 -12.65 9.89 17.94
CA PRO A 100 -13.34 9.08 16.95
C PRO A 100 -14.63 9.76 16.43
N PRO A 101 -14.88 9.72 15.12
CA PRO A 101 -16.00 10.44 14.53
C PRO A 101 -17.34 9.83 14.92
N ASN A 102 -18.38 10.67 15.01
CA ASN A 102 -19.75 10.20 15.13
C ASN A 102 -20.35 9.83 13.75
N GLN A 103 -21.49 9.11 13.77
CA GLN A 103 -22.14 8.63 12.55
C GLN A 103 -22.47 9.77 11.56
N THR A 104 -22.93 10.91 12.04
CA THR A 104 -23.28 12.06 11.18
C THR A 104 -22.07 12.58 10.40
N ALA A 105 -20.88 12.63 11.04
CA ALA A 105 -19.65 13.02 10.39
C ALA A 105 -19.23 11.99 9.31
N ILE A 106 -19.33 10.69 9.65
CA ILE A 106 -19.04 9.60 8.70
C ILE A 106 -19.97 9.67 7.48
N ASP A 107 -21.29 9.76 7.70
CA ASP A 107 -22.29 9.83 6.62
C ASP A 107 -22.05 11.05 5.71
N SER A 108 -21.67 12.17 6.31
CA SER A 108 -21.33 13.39 5.55
C SER A 108 -20.12 13.15 4.63
N VAL A 109 -19.06 12.53 5.13
CA VAL A 109 -17.83 12.28 4.35
C VAL A 109 -18.06 11.20 3.28
N LEU A 110 -18.82 10.15 3.59
CA LEU A 110 -19.17 9.10 2.62
C LEU A 110 -19.87 9.65 1.38
N SER A 111 -20.57 10.78 1.47
CA SER A 111 -21.28 11.39 0.33
C SER A 111 -20.35 11.88 -0.80
N PHE A 112 -19.05 11.97 -0.57
CA PHE A 112 -18.03 12.37 -1.55
C PHE A 112 -16.80 11.48 -1.55
N VAL A 113 -16.97 10.22 -1.14
CA VAL A 113 -16.00 9.12 -1.30
C VAL A 113 -16.52 8.17 -2.36
N GLY A 114 -15.70 7.84 -3.33
CA GLY A 114 -16.03 6.92 -4.43
C GLY A 114 -15.13 7.15 -5.64
N GLN A 115 -14.49 6.12 -6.15
CA GLN A 115 -13.52 6.24 -7.24
C GLN A 115 -14.15 6.70 -8.56
N ASP A 116 -15.46 6.56 -8.73
CA ASP A 116 -16.22 7.12 -9.84
C ASP A 116 -16.36 8.65 -9.78
N LEU A 117 -16.02 9.28 -8.65
CA LEU A 117 -15.99 10.74 -8.47
C LEU A 117 -14.71 11.40 -9.00
N ILE A 118 -13.75 10.64 -9.50
CA ILE A 118 -12.59 11.15 -10.22
C ILE A 118 -12.62 10.70 -11.68
N GLU A 119 -12.10 11.56 -12.54
CA GLU A 119 -11.88 11.28 -13.95
C GLU A 119 -10.44 11.59 -14.32
N ILE A 120 -9.86 10.73 -15.14
CA ILE A 120 -8.51 10.88 -15.66
C ILE A 120 -8.53 10.84 -17.19
N ASP A 121 -7.82 11.76 -17.83
CA ASP A 121 -7.63 11.81 -19.27
C ASP A 121 -6.16 12.14 -19.56
N LYS A 122 -5.38 11.11 -19.89
CA LYS A 122 -3.94 11.19 -20.14
C LYS A 122 -3.17 11.82 -18.96
N ASP A 123 -2.75 13.06 -19.13
CA ASP A 123 -1.96 13.88 -18.23
C ASP A 123 -2.81 14.84 -17.38
N LYS A 124 -4.11 14.57 -17.24
CA LYS A 124 -5.05 15.40 -16.49
C LYS A 124 -5.96 14.56 -15.61
N ILE A 125 -6.31 15.13 -14.46
CA ILE A 125 -7.26 14.56 -13.51
C ILE A 125 -8.27 15.63 -13.09
N ARG A 126 -9.50 15.25 -12.79
CA ARG A 126 -10.48 16.15 -12.14
C ARG A 126 -11.36 15.41 -11.14
N LYS A 127 -11.95 16.17 -10.24
CA LYS A 127 -12.99 15.74 -9.31
C LYS A 127 -14.38 16.03 -9.91
N LYS A 128 -15.37 15.19 -9.62
CA LYS A 128 -16.80 15.48 -9.86
C LYS A 128 -17.44 16.22 -8.69
N ASP A 129 -16.86 16.11 -7.50
CA ASP A 129 -17.22 16.87 -6.30
C ASP A 129 -15.93 17.52 -5.75
N PRO A 130 -15.90 18.83 -5.48
CA PRO A 130 -14.69 19.52 -5.02
C PRO A 130 -14.14 19.02 -3.69
N ARG A 131 -14.95 18.32 -2.87
CA ARG A 131 -14.55 17.75 -1.57
C ARG A 131 -13.76 16.46 -1.69
N VAL A 132 -13.74 15.80 -2.85
CA VAL A 132 -12.98 14.56 -3.08
C VAL A 132 -11.50 14.82 -2.84
N GLN A 133 -10.86 13.92 -2.11
CA GLN A 133 -9.42 13.87 -1.91
C GLN A 133 -8.94 12.43 -2.11
N ILE A 134 -7.74 12.26 -2.64
CA ILE A 134 -7.16 10.94 -2.92
C ILE A 134 -5.96 10.66 -2.03
N ASP A 135 -5.72 9.37 -1.77
CA ASP A 135 -4.56 8.81 -1.09
C ASP A 135 -3.96 7.69 -1.96
N LEU A 136 -2.66 7.75 -2.19
CA LEU A 136 -1.89 6.78 -2.96
C LEU A 136 -0.92 5.96 -2.08
N SER A 137 -1.01 6.04 -0.75
CA SER A 137 -0.09 5.37 0.18
C SER A 137 -0.12 3.84 0.08
N SER A 138 -1.21 3.29 -0.42
CA SER A 138 -1.43 1.85 -0.63
C SER A 138 -0.81 1.27 -1.91
N ILE A 139 -0.12 2.11 -2.72
CA ILE A 139 0.41 1.71 -4.03
C ILE A 139 1.73 2.42 -4.38
N ALA A 140 1.97 3.61 -3.83
CA ALA A 140 3.12 4.44 -4.18
C ALA A 140 4.46 3.86 -3.71
N LYS A 141 4.48 3.06 -2.64
CA LYS A 141 5.71 2.43 -2.15
C LYS A 141 6.18 1.33 -3.09
N GLY A 142 5.26 0.46 -3.51
CA GLY A 142 5.53 -0.56 -4.53
C GLY A 142 6.01 0.05 -5.85
N TYR A 143 5.38 1.15 -6.28
CA TYR A 143 5.83 1.90 -7.45
C TYR A 143 7.27 2.41 -7.31
N ALA A 144 7.62 2.97 -6.16
CA ALA A 144 8.98 3.46 -5.90
C ALA A 144 10.03 2.32 -5.91
N VAL A 145 9.68 1.15 -5.35
CA VAL A 145 10.53 -0.05 -5.41
C VAL A 145 10.78 -0.44 -6.88
N ASP A 146 9.75 -0.45 -7.70
CA ASP A 146 9.86 -0.78 -9.12
C ASP A 146 10.77 0.22 -9.87
N LYS A 147 10.59 1.52 -9.68
CA LYS A 147 11.41 2.57 -10.32
C LYS A 147 12.89 2.44 -9.95
N ILE A 148 13.20 2.18 -8.67
CA ILE A 148 14.58 2.02 -8.22
C ILE A 148 15.23 0.79 -8.87
N ILE A 149 14.56 -0.37 -8.85
CA ILE A 149 15.13 -1.62 -9.37
C ILE A 149 15.29 -1.59 -10.89
N GLU A 150 14.40 -0.89 -11.60
CA GLU A 150 14.47 -0.68 -13.04
C GLU A 150 15.61 0.24 -13.43
N TYR A 151 15.78 1.35 -12.69
CA TYR A 151 16.84 2.32 -12.95
C TYR A 151 18.24 1.77 -12.68
N LEU A 152 18.43 1.12 -11.53
CA LEU A 152 19.74 0.56 -11.14
C LEU A 152 20.12 -0.67 -11.99
N ASN A 153 19.13 -1.45 -12.41
CA ASN A 153 19.22 -2.55 -13.36
C ASN A 153 20.36 -3.58 -13.12
N TYR A 154 20.67 -3.88 -11.86
CA TYR A 154 21.59 -4.97 -11.51
C TYR A 154 20.93 -6.34 -11.72
N GLU A 155 21.73 -7.36 -12.05
CA GLU A 155 21.24 -8.75 -12.24
C GLU A 155 20.86 -9.42 -10.90
N ASP A 156 21.56 -9.05 -9.82
CA ASP A 156 21.28 -9.50 -8.46
C ASP A 156 21.06 -8.26 -7.58
N ILE A 157 19.80 -7.91 -7.34
CA ILE A 157 19.38 -6.75 -6.56
C ILE A 157 18.12 -7.05 -5.77
N MET A 158 18.07 -6.49 -4.56
CA MET A 158 16.88 -6.41 -3.71
C MET A 158 16.63 -4.96 -3.35
N VAL A 159 15.41 -4.48 -3.56
CA VAL A 159 14.92 -3.18 -3.09
C VAL A 159 13.74 -3.42 -2.16
N GLU A 160 13.76 -2.78 -1.01
CA GLU A 160 12.70 -2.81 0.01
C GLU A 160 12.39 -1.39 0.47
N ILE A 161 11.11 -1.04 0.59
CA ILE A 161 10.61 0.22 1.15
C ILE A 161 9.40 -0.08 2.04
N GLY A 162 9.56 -0.01 3.36
CA GLY A 162 8.45 -0.12 4.31
C GLY A 162 7.76 -1.49 4.36
N GLY A 163 8.36 -2.52 3.78
CA GLY A 163 7.82 -3.88 3.71
C GLY A 163 7.47 -4.33 2.29
N GLU A 164 7.42 -3.41 1.32
CA GLU A 164 7.28 -3.69 -0.10
C GLU A 164 8.64 -4.04 -0.69
N VAL A 165 8.76 -5.24 -1.26
CA VAL A 165 10.03 -5.82 -1.71
C VAL A 165 9.94 -6.27 -3.16
N ARG A 166 10.97 -5.96 -3.95
CA ARG A 166 11.19 -6.58 -5.26
C ARG A 166 12.63 -7.07 -5.36
N VAL A 167 12.80 -8.23 -5.96
CA VAL A 167 14.13 -8.80 -6.20
C VAL A 167 14.31 -9.17 -7.68
N LYS A 168 15.53 -8.96 -8.17
CA LYS A 168 16.08 -9.64 -9.35
C LYS A 168 17.17 -10.60 -8.87
N SER A 169 17.24 -11.78 -9.46
CA SER A 169 18.07 -12.87 -8.98
C SER A 169 18.59 -13.68 -10.16
N LYS A 170 19.89 -13.61 -10.41
CA LYS A 170 20.59 -14.45 -11.38
C LYS A 170 21.49 -15.46 -10.67
N ASN A 171 22.25 -15.00 -9.68
CA ASN A 171 23.26 -15.81 -8.99
C ASN A 171 22.99 -15.91 -7.49
N LYS A 172 22.07 -15.11 -6.96
CA LYS A 172 21.79 -14.98 -5.53
C LYS A 172 20.31 -15.22 -5.22
N VAL A 173 20.05 -16.00 -4.20
CA VAL A 173 18.70 -16.17 -3.63
C VAL A 173 18.52 -15.20 -2.48
N TRP A 174 17.35 -14.57 -2.38
CA TRP A 174 17.02 -13.60 -1.36
C TRP A 174 16.03 -14.19 -0.36
N LYS A 175 16.37 -14.11 0.92
CA LYS A 175 15.48 -14.52 2.01
C LYS A 175 14.85 -13.27 2.62
N ILE A 176 13.52 -13.23 2.61
CA ILE A 176 12.73 -12.12 3.12
C ILE A 176 11.89 -12.60 4.30
N GLY A 177 11.96 -11.88 5.42
CA GLY A 177 11.14 -12.15 6.60
C GLY A 177 9.81 -11.45 6.50
N ILE A 178 8.70 -12.17 6.76
CA ILE A 178 7.36 -11.61 6.98
C ILE A 178 7.17 -11.50 8.49
N ASN A 179 6.84 -10.30 8.96
CA ASN A 179 6.75 -10.02 10.40
C ASN A 179 5.49 -10.64 11.02
N THR A 180 5.58 -11.00 12.30
CA THR A 180 4.41 -11.36 13.10
C THR A 180 3.49 -10.16 13.25
N PRO A 181 2.20 -10.24 12.88
CA PRO A 181 1.27 -9.12 12.95
C PRO A 181 0.73 -8.90 14.37
N SER A 182 1.61 -8.59 15.30
CA SER A 182 1.29 -8.32 16.70
C SER A 182 1.55 -6.85 17.03
N ILE A 183 0.61 -6.21 17.73
CA ILE A 183 0.76 -4.85 18.27
C ILE A 183 1.85 -4.77 19.33
N GLU A 184 2.24 -5.89 19.94
CA GLU A 184 3.32 -6.01 20.93
C GLU A 184 4.66 -6.39 20.29
N ASN A 185 4.72 -6.53 18.96
CA ASN A 185 5.94 -6.94 18.26
C ASN A 185 6.93 -5.79 18.07
N PHE A 186 7.46 -5.28 19.18
CA PHE A 186 8.48 -4.23 19.17
C PHE A 186 9.84 -4.69 18.62
N ASN A 187 10.07 -6.00 18.53
CA ASN A 187 11.35 -6.60 18.10
C ASN A 187 11.36 -6.98 16.61
N ASN A 188 10.27 -6.71 15.86
CA ASN A 188 10.11 -7.19 14.48
C ASN A 188 10.31 -8.71 14.34
N ASP A 189 9.70 -9.48 15.23
CA ASP A 189 9.74 -10.94 15.16
C ASP A 189 9.21 -11.43 13.82
N ILE A 190 9.88 -12.44 13.28
CA ILE A 190 9.59 -13.01 11.97
C ILE A 190 8.64 -14.18 12.13
N GLU A 191 7.48 -14.11 11.48
CA GLU A 191 6.47 -15.18 11.45
C GLU A 191 6.76 -16.21 10.35
N HIS A 192 7.29 -15.75 9.22
CA HIS A 192 7.61 -16.62 8.10
C HIS A 192 8.82 -16.08 7.32
N ILE A 193 9.62 -16.97 6.76
CA ILE A 193 10.71 -16.61 5.86
C ILE A 193 10.36 -17.12 4.47
N VAL A 194 10.37 -16.25 3.50
CA VAL A 194 10.14 -16.60 2.10
C VAL A 194 11.42 -16.43 1.29
N THR A 195 11.69 -17.40 0.43
CA THR A 195 12.82 -17.34 -0.50
C THR A 195 12.34 -16.83 -1.85
N LEU A 196 12.88 -15.67 -2.26
CA LEU A 196 12.48 -14.98 -3.49
C LEU A 196 13.54 -15.10 -4.58
N GLY A 197 13.05 -15.35 -5.80
CA GLY A 197 13.80 -15.22 -7.06
C GLY A 197 13.48 -13.90 -7.74
N ASN A 198 13.10 -13.94 -9.05
CA ASN A 198 12.66 -12.74 -9.77
C ASN A 198 11.18 -12.45 -9.46
N SER A 199 10.91 -11.81 -8.33
CA SER A 199 9.55 -11.61 -7.84
C SER A 199 9.45 -10.40 -6.91
N SER A 200 8.20 -10.04 -6.61
CA SER A 200 7.81 -8.96 -5.70
C SER A 200 6.93 -9.50 -4.59
N LEU A 201 7.09 -8.95 -3.38
CA LEU A 201 6.30 -9.27 -2.20
C LEU A 201 5.89 -7.97 -1.52
N ALA A 202 4.60 -7.83 -1.19
CA ALA A 202 4.10 -6.73 -0.37
C ALA A 202 3.17 -7.26 0.71
N THR A 203 3.11 -6.57 1.85
CA THR A 203 2.33 -7.00 3.02
C THR A 203 1.52 -5.86 3.59
N SER A 204 0.20 -6.02 3.61
CA SER A 204 -0.76 -5.15 4.31
C SER A 204 -1.21 -5.76 5.62
N GLY A 205 -1.49 -4.91 6.62
CA GLY A 205 -1.95 -5.34 7.93
C GLY A 205 -2.24 -4.17 8.89
N ASN A 206 -2.99 -4.44 9.96
CA ASN A 206 -3.54 -3.44 10.88
C ASN A 206 -2.66 -3.12 12.10
N TYR A 207 -1.52 -3.75 12.26
CA TYR A 207 -0.72 -3.73 13.49
C TYR A 207 0.30 -2.59 13.56
N ARG A 208 0.54 -1.86 12.46
CA ARG A 208 1.56 -0.79 12.39
C ARG A 208 1.01 0.60 12.64
N ASN A 209 -0.23 0.88 12.23
CA ASN A 209 -0.85 2.20 12.34
C ASN A 209 -2.26 2.05 12.93
N PHE A 210 -2.35 2.24 14.24
CA PHE A 210 -3.58 2.06 15.03
C PHE A 210 -3.56 2.95 16.27
N TYR A 211 -4.73 3.14 16.88
CA TYR A 211 -4.87 3.66 18.25
C TYR A 211 -5.97 2.91 19.01
N ILE A 212 -5.98 3.03 20.32
CA ILE A 212 -6.98 2.43 21.20
C ILE A 212 -7.70 3.56 21.94
N ASP A 213 -9.03 3.57 21.85
CA ASP A 213 -9.90 4.48 22.58
C ASP A 213 -11.03 3.71 23.27
N GLU A 214 -11.22 3.93 24.57
CA GLU A 214 -12.24 3.24 25.41
C GLU A 214 -12.33 1.71 25.20
N ASN A 215 -11.20 1.01 25.03
CA ASN A 215 -11.07 -0.41 24.71
C ASN A 215 -11.48 -0.80 23.25
N ASN A 216 -11.74 0.17 22.37
CA ASN A 216 -11.91 -0.09 20.95
C ASN A 216 -10.58 0.07 20.24
N PHE A 217 -10.27 -0.90 19.36
CA PHE A 217 -9.10 -0.89 18.50
C PHE A 217 -9.48 -0.31 17.13
N TYR A 218 -8.83 0.78 16.74
CA TYR A 218 -9.01 1.46 15.47
C TYR A 218 -7.71 1.43 14.69
N HIS A 219 -7.78 1.13 13.41
CA HIS A 219 -6.62 1.08 12.50
C HIS A 219 -6.93 1.79 11.19
N HIS A 220 -5.90 2.07 10.42
CA HIS A 220 -5.94 2.90 9.22
C HIS A 220 -6.64 2.27 7.99
N GLU A 221 -6.93 0.98 8.02
CA GLU A 221 -7.65 0.29 6.93
C GLU A 221 -9.15 0.56 7.06
N ILE A 222 -9.61 1.61 6.35
CA ILE A 222 -10.98 2.13 6.46
C ILE A 222 -11.78 1.72 5.23
N SER A 223 -12.96 1.13 5.45
CA SER A 223 -13.86 0.77 4.36
C SER A 223 -14.50 2.02 3.74
N PRO A 224 -14.32 2.28 2.45
CA PRO A 224 -14.98 3.38 1.75
C PRO A 224 -16.50 3.17 1.62
N LEU A 225 -16.98 1.94 1.84
CA LEU A 225 -18.41 1.63 1.76
C LEU A 225 -19.14 1.88 3.08
N SER A 226 -18.51 1.65 4.22
CA SER A 226 -19.12 1.86 5.53
C SER A 226 -18.61 3.10 6.26
N GLY A 227 -17.44 3.62 5.89
CA GLY A 227 -16.74 4.72 6.54
C GLY A 227 -16.05 4.34 7.85
N TYR A 228 -16.02 3.06 8.21
CA TYR A 228 -15.41 2.54 9.44
C TYR A 228 -14.14 1.74 9.15
N PRO A 229 -13.18 1.71 10.11
CA PRO A 229 -12.13 0.70 10.10
C PRO A 229 -12.72 -0.71 9.97
N ILE A 230 -12.15 -1.55 9.10
CA ILE A 230 -12.67 -2.90 8.88
C ILE A 230 -12.50 -3.74 10.15
N LYS A 231 -13.45 -4.66 10.38
CA LYS A 231 -13.38 -5.61 11.48
C LYS A 231 -13.06 -6.99 10.92
N SER A 232 -11.82 -7.41 11.06
CA SER A 232 -11.32 -8.70 10.61
C SER A 232 -10.39 -9.32 11.65
N ASN A 233 -10.32 -10.64 11.69
CA ASN A 233 -9.27 -11.36 12.40
C ASN A 233 -8.03 -11.62 11.51
N LEU A 234 -8.01 -11.12 10.29
CA LEU A 234 -6.84 -11.11 9.43
C LEU A 234 -5.82 -10.12 10.00
N GLY A 235 -4.72 -10.62 10.52
CA GLY A 235 -3.63 -9.79 11.06
C GLY A 235 -2.81 -9.17 9.96
N SER A 236 -2.47 -9.97 8.92
CA SER A 236 -1.79 -9.48 7.72
C SER A 236 -2.04 -10.38 6.51
N ILE A 237 -1.82 -9.81 5.33
CA ILE A 237 -1.77 -10.54 4.08
C ILE A 237 -0.53 -10.13 3.30
N SER A 238 0.23 -11.12 2.83
CA SER A 238 1.35 -10.93 1.92
C SER A 238 0.97 -11.44 0.54
N VAL A 239 1.21 -10.63 -0.48
CA VAL A 239 0.98 -10.96 -1.90
C VAL A 239 2.32 -11.11 -2.59
N LEU A 240 2.52 -12.25 -3.27
CA LEU A 240 3.68 -12.58 -4.07
C LEU A 240 3.31 -12.57 -5.55
N THR A 241 4.10 -11.90 -6.38
CA THR A 241 3.93 -11.86 -7.85
C THR A 241 5.27 -11.80 -8.55
N VAL A 242 5.29 -12.23 -9.82
CA VAL A 242 6.46 -12.09 -10.70
C VAL A 242 6.45 -10.81 -11.52
N THR A 243 5.40 -9.99 -11.43
CA THR A 243 5.21 -8.78 -12.20
C THR A 243 5.90 -7.57 -11.55
N SER A 244 5.19 -6.75 -10.82
CA SER A 244 5.70 -5.51 -10.23
C SER A 244 5.42 -5.45 -8.72
N CYS A 245 6.23 -4.67 -8.00
CA CYS A 245 6.00 -4.44 -6.58
C CYS A 245 4.77 -3.54 -6.35
N MET A 246 4.52 -2.60 -7.25
CA MET A 246 3.30 -1.79 -7.23
C MET A 246 2.04 -2.66 -7.30
N GLU A 247 2.07 -3.73 -8.10
CA GLU A 247 0.93 -4.64 -8.20
C GLU A 247 0.75 -5.46 -6.91
N ALA A 248 1.84 -5.93 -6.31
CA ALA A 248 1.78 -6.61 -5.01
C ALA A 248 1.25 -5.68 -3.90
N ASP A 249 1.70 -4.41 -3.86
CA ASP A 249 1.32 -3.38 -2.87
C ASP A 249 -0.19 -3.07 -2.97
N GLY A 250 -0.68 -2.68 -4.17
CA GLY A 250 -2.11 -2.41 -4.37
C GLY A 250 -3.01 -3.61 -4.13
N LEU A 251 -2.58 -4.82 -4.54
CA LEU A 251 -3.33 -6.04 -4.28
C LEU A 251 -3.34 -6.44 -2.81
N SER A 252 -2.23 -6.30 -2.09
CA SER A 252 -2.21 -6.65 -0.66
C SER A 252 -3.20 -5.80 0.13
N THR A 253 -3.31 -4.50 -0.16
CA THR A 253 -4.31 -3.61 0.44
C THR A 253 -5.73 -3.99 0.01
N ALA A 254 -5.97 -4.20 -1.29
CA ALA A 254 -7.29 -4.55 -1.79
C ALA A 254 -7.81 -5.87 -1.18
N LEU A 255 -6.97 -6.89 -1.13
CA LEU A 255 -7.31 -8.19 -0.56
C LEU A 255 -7.47 -8.12 0.96
N TYR A 256 -6.66 -7.30 1.66
CA TYR A 256 -6.82 -7.11 3.10
C TYR A 256 -8.21 -6.60 3.50
N MET A 257 -8.84 -5.80 2.64
CA MET A 257 -10.20 -5.28 2.84
C MET A 257 -11.31 -6.32 2.65
N MET A 258 -11.00 -7.50 2.07
CA MET A 258 -11.96 -8.56 1.74
C MET A 258 -12.04 -9.61 2.87
N ASN A 259 -13.05 -10.48 2.83
CA ASN A 259 -13.11 -11.62 3.74
C ASN A 259 -12.20 -12.79 3.29
N ILE A 260 -11.80 -13.65 4.24
CA ILE A 260 -10.85 -14.76 4.01
C ILE A 260 -11.30 -15.70 2.87
N ASN A 261 -12.61 -15.94 2.73
CA ASN A 261 -13.11 -16.82 1.67
C ASN A 261 -12.97 -16.18 0.28
N GLU A 262 -13.23 -14.88 0.17
CA GLU A 262 -13.04 -14.12 -1.06
C GLU A 262 -11.54 -14.06 -1.45
N ILE A 263 -10.67 -13.84 -0.47
CA ILE A 263 -9.21 -13.85 -0.67
C ILE A 263 -8.74 -15.22 -1.16
N THR A 264 -9.20 -16.30 -0.51
CA THR A 264 -8.89 -17.67 -0.90
C THR A 264 -9.35 -17.97 -2.33
N ASN A 265 -10.58 -17.54 -2.66
CA ASN A 265 -11.12 -17.70 -4.01
C ASN A 265 -10.32 -16.89 -5.04
N PHE A 266 -9.85 -15.68 -4.69
CA PHE A 266 -9.01 -14.88 -5.56
C PHE A 266 -7.69 -15.61 -5.89
N PHE A 267 -6.97 -16.11 -4.88
CA PHE A 267 -5.72 -16.84 -5.12
C PHE A 267 -5.93 -18.13 -5.93
N ASN A 268 -7.02 -18.86 -5.69
CA ASN A 268 -7.33 -20.09 -6.43
C ASN A 268 -7.67 -19.85 -7.92
N ASN A 269 -7.99 -18.61 -8.31
CA ASN A 269 -8.41 -18.25 -9.67
C ASN A 269 -7.50 -17.19 -10.32
N SER A 270 -6.30 -16.98 -9.80
CA SER A 270 -5.33 -16.01 -10.32
C SER A 270 -3.91 -16.58 -10.31
N ASP A 271 -2.99 -15.90 -10.97
CA ASP A 271 -1.56 -16.24 -10.96
C ASP A 271 -0.80 -15.60 -9.80
N PHE A 272 -1.52 -15.02 -8.82
CA PHE A 272 -0.94 -14.45 -7.61
C PHE A 272 -0.88 -15.49 -6.51
N GLU A 273 0.16 -15.41 -5.71
CA GLU A 273 0.31 -16.26 -4.52
C GLU A 273 0.27 -15.39 -3.26
N GLY A 274 -0.15 -15.98 -2.15
CA GLY A 274 -0.26 -15.22 -0.91
C GLY A 274 -0.19 -16.04 0.36
N LEU A 275 0.14 -15.32 1.43
CA LEU A 275 0.09 -15.79 2.80
C LEU A 275 -0.82 -14.88 3.62
N MET A 276 -1.87 -15.44 4.19
CA MET A 276 -2.70 -14.80 5.21
C MET A 276 -2.23 -15.25 6.60
N ILE A 277 -2.04 -14.31 7.51
CA ILE A 277 -1.78 -14.57 8.93
C ILE A 277 -3.01 -14.13 9.70
N VAL A 278 -3.69 -15.09 10.33
CA VAL A 278 -4.99 -14.92 10.98
C VAL A 278 -4.81 -15.00 12.50
N ALA A 279 -5.27 -13.97 13.20
CA ALA A 279 -5.19 -13.91 14.66
C ALA A 279 -6.28 -14.78 15.32
N ASN A 280 -5.89 -15.58 16.30
CA ASN A 280 -6.75 -16.40 17.14
C ASN A 280 -7.11 -15.66 18.45
N LYS A 281 -8.14 -16.15 19.15
CA LYS A 281 -8.60 -15.56 20.41
C LYS A 281 -7.61 -15.68 21.57
N ASP A 282 -6.65 -16.60 21.46
CA ASP A 282 -5.59 -16.85 22.45
C ASP A 282 -4.27 -16.13 22.11
N ASN A 283 -4.32 -15.14 21.19
CA ASN A 283 -3.19 -14.40 20.65
C ASN A 283 -2.18 -15.24 19.84
N SER A 284 -2.53 -16.47 19.46
CA SER A 284 -1.78 -17.23 18.48
C SER A 284 -2.16 -16.83 17.06
N PHE A 285 -1.35 -17.27 16.07
CA PHE A 285 -1.59 -16.96 14.66
C PHE A 285 -1.64 -18.26 13.84
N ASP A 286 -2.64 -18.34 12.94
CA ASP A 286 -2.71 -19.36 11.93
C ASP A 286 -2.20 -18.81 10.59
N LYS A 287 -1.50 -19.65 9.82
CA LYS A 287 -1.00 -19.33 8.49
C LYS A 287 -1.83 -20.06 7.44
N ILE A 288 -2.41 -19.31 6.51
CA ILE A 288 -3.14 -19.83 5.35
C ILE A 288 -2.36 -19.44 4.09
N PHE A 289 -1.83 -20.43 3.41
CA PHE A 289 -1.05 -20.28 2.20
C PHE A 289 -1.90 -20.57 0.96
N SER A 290 -1.71 -19.80 -0.10
CA SER A 290 -2.13 -20.24 -1.43
C SER A 290 -1.30 -21.45 -1.91
N GLU A 291 -1.71 -22.08 -2.99
CA GLU A 291 -1.19 -23.40 -3.40
C GLU A 291 0.33 -23.40 -3.61
N ASN A 292 0.86 -22.40 -4.33
CA ASN A 292 2.27 -22.35 -4.71
C ASN A 292 3.08 -21.28 -3.95
N PHE A 293 2.51 -20.68 -2.90
CA PHE A 293 3.29 -19.78 -2.04
C PHE A 293 4.44 -20.52 -1.39
N PRO A 294 5.68 -20.00 -1.41
CA PRO A 294 6.84 -20.64 -0.80
C PRO A 294 6.63 -20.86 0.70
N LYS A 295 6.66 -22.12 1.15
CA LYS A 295 6.33 -22.50 2.53
C LYS A 295 7.57 -22.63 3.42
N ASP A 296 8.80 -22.66 2.82
CA ASP A 296 10.11 -22.69 3.49
C ASP A 296 11.23 -22.18 2.57
#